data_932a50bf6a6616521aa09b803c97da2c
#
_entry.id   932a50bf6a6616521aa09b803c97da2c
#
_cell.length_a   1.000
_cell.length_b   1.000
_cell.length_c   1.000
_cell.angle_alpha   90.00
_cell.angle_beta   90.00
_cell.angle_gamma   90.00
#
_symmetry.space_group_name_H-M   'P 1'
#
loop_
_entity.id
_entity.type
_entity.pdbx_description
1 polymer ?
#
loop_
_entity_poly.entity_id
_entity_poly.type
_entity_poly.pdbx_seq_one_letter_code
_entity_poly.pdbx_strand_id
1 'polypeptide(L)'
;MSKFIIVSNRLPIKIEKEQNQWIFSPTSGGLATGLKSVHENGKSLWIGWPGISSNDIEEEEYQLLSKDLLATNFKPISLSNQEIDDFYLGLSNKCIWPLFHYFKQHFQFDEQQWESYVKVNQKFAAPAYLFEIF
;
A
#
# COMPACT_ATOMS: atom_id res chain seq x y z
N MET A 1 -4.29 -25.90 4.97
CA MET A 1 -3.54 -25.12 3.98
C MET A 1 -3.20 -23.76 4.57
N SER A 2 -1.95 -23.37 4.51
CA SER A 2 -1.52 -22.06 5.02
C SER A 2 -2.03 -20.96 4.10
N LYS A 3 -2.72 -20.00 4.67
CA LYS A 3 -3.05 -18.74 4.00
C LYS A 3 -1.96 -17.73 4.34
N PHE A 4 -1.52 -16.98 3.36
CA PHE A 4 -0.52 -15.93 3.55
C PHE A 4 -1.18 -14.57 3.40
N ILE A 5 -0.80 -13.65 4.27
CA ILE A 5 -1.11 -12.23 4.13
C ILE A 5 0.21 -11.52 3.87
N ILE A 6 0.28 -10.83 2.75
CA ILE A 6 1.42 -9.99 2.40
C ILE A 6 0.98 -8.55 2.63
N VAL A 7 1.74 -7.81 3.41
CA VAL A 7 1.51 -6.39 3.64
C VAL A 7 2.74 -5.62 3.19
N SER A 8 2.56 -4.72 2.26
CA SER A 8 3.61 -3.82 1.82
C SER A 8 3.07 -2.39 1.71
N ASN A 9 3.95 -1.41 1.80
CA ASN A 9 3.56 -0.02 1.65
C ASN A 9 2.82 0.21 0.32
N ARG A 10 3.33 -0.33 -0.77
CA ARG A 10 2.74 -0.21 -2.10
C ARG A 10 2.46 -1.58 -2.71
N LEU A 11 1.30 -1.72 -3.34
CA LEU A 11 0.99 -2.87 -4.18
C LEU A 11 1.94 -2.92 -5.38
N PRO A 12 2.31 -4.13 -5.87
CA PRO A 12 3.18 -4.29 -7.02
C PRO A 12 2.45 -4.07 -8.34
N ILE A 13 1.70 -2.99 -8.43
CA ILE A 13 0.91 -2.62 -9.60
C ILE A 13 1.14 -1.16 -9.99
N LYS A 14 0.95 -0.88 -11.26
CA LYS A 14 0.88 0.46 -11.83
C LYS A 14 -0.55 0.72 -12.28
N ILE A 15 -1.11 1.85 -11.91
CA ILE A 15 -2.45 2.27 -12.27
C ILE A 15 -2.34 3.45 -13.22
N GLU A 16 -3.03 3.35 -14.35
CA GLU A 16 -3.07 4.40 -15.37
C GLU A 16 -4.50 4.60 -15.87
N LYS A 17 -4.80 5.79 -16.33
CA LYS A 17 -6.09 6.09 -16.94
C LYS A 17 -5.95 6.13 -18.46
N GLU A 18 -6.59 5.19 -19.16
CA GLU A 18 -6.62 5.14 -20.62
C GLU A 18 -8.07 5.19 -21.09
N GLN A 19 -8.35 6.05 -22.10
CA GLN A 19 -9.69 6.20 -22.68
C GLN A 19 -10.81 6.31 -21.64
N ASN A 20 -10.56 7.09 -20.59
CA ASN A 20 -11.50 7.30 -19.48
C ASN A 20 -11.75 6.06 -18.59
N GLN A 21 -10.95 5.01 -18.70
CA GLN A 21 -10.99 3.82 -17.86
C GLN A 21 -9.70 3.67 -17.05
N TRP A 22 -9.84 3.26 -15.81
CA TRP A 22 -8.72 2.90 -14.96
C TRP A 22 -8.26 1.49 -15.27
N ILE A 23 -7.00 1.35 -15.62
CA ILE A 23 -6.35 0.06 -15.85
C ILE A 23 -5.18 -0.12 -14.90
N PHE A 24 -4.91 -1.35 -14.52
CA PHE A 24 -3.74 -1.67 -13.72
C PHE A 24 -2.91 -2.78 -14.39
N SER A 25 -1.61 -2.70 -14.21
CA SER A 25 -0.64 -3.66 -14.72
C SER A 25 0.40 -4.00 -13.66
N PRO A 26 1.00 -5.20 -13.70
CA PRO A 26 2.06 -5.56 -12.77
C PRO A 26 3.28 -4.64 -12.90
N THR A 27 3.93 -4.35 -11.77
CA THR A 27 5.24 -3.70 -11.77
C THR A 27 6.35 -4.71 -11.53
N SER A 28 7.55 -4.39 -12.00
CA SER A 28 8.77 -5.11 -11.68
C SER A 28 9.53 -4.39 -10.57
N GLY A 29 9.91 -5.11 -9.54
CA GLY A 29 10.70 -4.59 -8.41
C GLY A 29 11.16 -5.76 -7.57
N GLY A 30 12.17 -5.56 -6.73
CA GLY A 30 12.74 -6.65 -5.93
C GLY A 30 11.70 -7.37 -5.08
N LEU A 31 10.87 -6.63 -4.35
CA LEU A 31 9.80 -7.19 -3.53
C LEU A 31 8.71 -7.84 -4.38
N ALA A 32 8.26 -7.16 -5.44
CA ALA A 32 7.24 -7.66 -6.36
C ALA A 32 7.68 -8.99 -7.01
N THR A 33 8.90 -9.03 -7.51
CA THR A 33 9.48 -10.22 -8.15
C THR A 33 9.68 -11.37 -7.14
N GLY A 34 10.20 -11.07 -5.96
CA GLY A 34 10.48 -12.07 -4.93
C GLY A 34 9.24 -12.74 -4.35
N LEU A 35 8.12 -12.02 -4.26
CA LEU A 35 6.88 -12.53 -3.69
C LEU A 35 5.83 -12.96 -4.74
N LYS A 36 6.13 -12.75 -6.01
CA LYS A 36 5.20 -13.06 -7.11
C LYS A 36 4.70 -14.51 -7.06
N SER A 37 5.60 -15.47 -6.91
CA SER A 37 5.26 -16.88 -6.87
C SER A 37 4.37 -17.26 -5.69
N VAL A 38 4.57 -16.61 -4.54
CA VAL A 38 3.74 -16.82 -3.35
C VAL A 38 2.33 -16.29 -3.58
N HIS A 39 2.22 -15.13 -4.23
CA HIS A 39 0.93 -14.49 -4.51
C HIS A 39 0.16 -15.20 -5.62
N GLU A 40 0.82 -15.58 -6.72
CA GLU A 40 0.18 -16.25 -7.88
C GLU A 40 -0.37 -17.64 -7.55
N ASN A 41 0.09 -18.27 -6.49
CA ASN A 41 -0.49 -19.55 -6.02
C ASN A 41 -1.94 -19.43 -5.49
N GLY A 42 -2.53 -18.22 -5.50
CA GLY A 42 -3.92 -17.94 -5.16
C GLY A 42 -4.28 -18.15 -3.68
N LYS A 43 -3.28 -18.34 -2.80
CA LYS A 43 -3.44 -18.58 -1.37
C LYS A 43 -3.04 -17.41 -0.50
N SER A 44 -2.74 -16.27 -1.09
CA SER A 44 -2.32 -15.07 -0.38
C SER A 44 -3.22 -13.89 -0.71
N LEU A 45 -3.43 -13.04 0.29
CA LEU A 45 -3.98 -11.71 0.12
C LEU A 45 -2.84 -10.71 0.22
N TRP A 46 -2.72 -9.80 -0.75
CA TRP A 46 -1.72 -8.75 -0.72
C TRP A 46 -2.37 -7.40 -0.44
N ILE A 47 -2.01 -6.81 0.69
CA ILE A 47 -2.54 -5.53 1.17
C ILE A 47 -1.50 -4.44 0.93
N GLY A 48 -1.91 -3.34 0.34
CA GLY A 48 -1.00 -2.22 0.07
C GLY A 48 -1.70 -1.01 -0.55
N TRP A 49 -1.00 0.10 -0.57
CA TRP A 49 -1.46 1.28 -1.30
C TRP A 49 -1.31 1.05 -2.81
N PRO A 50 -2.36 1.34 -3.62
CA PRO A 50 -2.33 1.04 -5.04
C PRO A 50 -1.52 2.03 -5.90
N GLY A 51 -0.96 3.08 -5.31
CA GLY A 51 -0.15 4.07 -6.02
C GLY A 51 -0.94 5.27 -6.55
N ILE A 52 -2.23 5.36 -6.25
CA ILE A 52 -3.07 6.51 -6.56
C ILE A 52 -3.66 7.10 -5.28
N SER A 53 -3.62 8.43 -5.15
CA SER A 53 -4.22 9.13 -4.02
C SER A 53 -5.75 9.11 -4.10
N SER A 54 -6.41 9.04 -2.95
CA SER A 54 -7.86 9.21 -2.87
C SER A 54 -8.33 10.59 -3.32
N ASN A 55 -7.44 11.58 -3.41
CA ASN A 55 -7.74 12.89 -3.96
C ASN A 55 -7.80 12.92 -5.51
N ASP A 56 -7.22 11.91 -6.17
CA ASP A 56 -7.06 11.87 -7.62
C ASP A 56 -8.05 10.92 -8.33
N ILE A 57 -8.92 10.27 -7.58
CA ILE A 57 -9.90 9.32 -8.09
C ILE A 57 -11.24 9.51 -7.38
N GLU A 58 -12.33 9.45 -8.14
CA GLU A 58 -13.68 9.50 -7.57
C GLU A 58 -14.00 8.23 -6.77
N GLU A 59 -14.81 8.37 -5.74
CA GLU A 59 -15.14 7.25 -4.85
C GLU A 59 -15.75 6.06 -5.60
N GLU A 60 -16.63 6.31 -6.54
CA GLU A 60 -17.27 5.27 -7.35
C GLU A 60 -16.26 4.53 -8.25
N GLU A 61 -15.34 5.28 -8.88
CA GLU A 61 -14.25 4.71 -9.67
C GLU A 61 -13.29 3.88 -8.80
N TYR A 62 -12.98 4.38 -7.59
CA TYR A 62 -12.15 3.66 -6.63
C TYR A 62 -12.78 2.34 -6.19
N GLN A 63 -14.09 2.31 -5.94
CA GLN A 63 -14.80 1.08 -5.55
C GLN A 63 -14.76 0.03 -6.67
N LEU A 64 -14.92 0.44 -7.93
CA LEU A 64 -14.80 -0.45 -9.08
C LEU A 64 -13.38 -1.00 -9.22
N LEU A 65 -12.38 -0.15 -9.10
CA LEU A 65 -10.96 -0.54 -9.14
C LEU A 65 -10.63 -1.51 -8.00
N SER A 66 -11.11 -1.25 -6.79
CA SER A 66 -10.91 -2.11 -5.63
C SER A 66 -11.52 -3.50 -5.85
N LYS A 67 -12.69 -3.57 -6.46
CA LYS A 67 -13.34 -4.83 -6.78
C LYS A 67 -12.54 -5.65 -7.80
N ASP A 68 -12.03 -5.01 -8.83
CA ASP A 68 -11.18 -5.65 -9.83
C ASP A 68 -9.86 -6.14 -9.24
N LEU A 69 -9.23 -5.34 -8.39
CA LEU A 69 -8.02 -5.72 -7.68
C LEU A 69 -8.24 -6.90 -6.72
N LEU A 70 -9.36 -6.90 -6.01
CA LEU A 70 -9.70 -7.98 -5.09
C LEU A 70 -9.91 -9.32 -5.82
N ALA A 71 -10.40 -9.30 -7.06
CA ALA A 71 -10.50 -10.49 -7.90
C ALA A 71 -9.15 -11.16 -8.17
N THR A 72 -8.06 -10.40 -8.08
CA THR A 72 -6.67 -10.90 -8.19
C THR A 72 -5.96 -10.98 -6.83
N ASN A 73 -6.71 -11.01 -5.74
CA ASN A 73 -6.22 -11.08 -4.36
C ASN A 73 -5.35 -9.88 -3.92
N PHE A 74 -5.56 -8.72 -4.50
CA PHE A 74 -5.02 -7.46 -4.02
C PHE A 74 -6.06 -6.68 -3.24
N LYS A 75 -5.73 -6.27 -2.03
CA LYS A 75 -6.56 -5.39 -1.20
C LYS A 75 -5.94 -4.00 -1.16
N PRO A 76 -6.47 -3.03 -1.90
CA PRO A 76 -5.94 -1.68 -1.87
C PRO A 76 -6.30 -0.95 -0.57
N ILE A 77 -5.37 -0.13 -0.09
CA ILE A 77 -5.56 0.79 1.02
C ILE A 77 -5.64 2.21 0.45
N SER A 78 -6.72 2.91 0.77
CA SER A 78 -6.92 4.29 0.33
C SER A 78 -6.11 5.25 1.19
N LEU A 79 -5.25 6.05 0.56
CA LEU A 79 -4.47 7.10 1.21
C LEU A 79 -4.70 8.44 0.51
N SER A 80 -4.91 9.49 1.30
CA SER A 80 -4.95 10.87 0.82
C SER A 80 -3.55 11.38 0.53
N ASN A 81 -3.45 12.50 -0.22
CA ASN A 81 -2.17 13.18 -0.46
C ASN A 81 -1.45 13.50 0.85
N GLN A 82 -2.19 14.00 1.85
CA GLN A 82 -1.63 14.32 3.16
C GLN A 82 -1.07 13.08 3.87
N GLU A 83 -1.78 11.98 3.83
CA GLU A 83 -1.33 10.71 4.42
C GLU A 83 -0.09 10.16 3.71
N ILE A 84 -0.02 10.28 2.38
CA ILE A 84 1.16 9.87 1.60
C ILE A 84 2.37 10.72 1.98
N ASP A 85 2.19 12.04 2.06
CA ASP A 85 3.26 12.97 2.41
C ASP A 85 3.77 12.72 3.84
N ASP A 86 2.88 12.57 4.81
CA ASP A 86 3.26 12.41 6.21
C ASP A 86 3.80 11.01 6.51
N PHE A 87 3.15 9.96 6.00
CA PHE A 87 3.51 8.58 6.28
C PHE A 87 4.72 8.12 5.47
N TYR A 88 4.65 8.23 4.16
CA TYR A 88 5.67 7.66 3.27
C TYR A 88 6.87 8.58 3.09
N LEU A 89 6.64 9.80 2.61
CA LEU A 89 7.71 10.76 2.35
C LEU A 89 8.25 11.37 3.65
N GLY A 90 7.39 11.58 4.64
CA GLY A 90 7.75 12.12 5.94
C GLY A 90 8.37 11.09 6.86
N LEU A 91 7.58 10.44 7.70
CA LEU A 91 8.12 9.60 8.78
C LEU A 91 8.95 8.43 8.24
N SER A 92 8.48 7.71 7.24
CA SER A 92 9.22 6.54 6.74
C SER A 92 10.56 6.94 6.13
N ASN A 93 10.60 7.91 5.24
CA ASN A 93 11.81 8.27 4.50
C ASN A 93 12.71 9.28 5.22
N LYS A 94 12.15 10.21 5.98
CA LYS A 94 12.92 11.26 6.65
C LYS A 94 13.30 10.93 8.09
N CYS A 95 12.61 9.99 8.71
CA CYS A 95 12.81 9.60 10.10
C CYS A 95 13.32 8.17 10.23
N ILE A 96 12.51 7.17 9.88
CA ILE A 96 12.81 5.75 10.14
C ILE A 96 13.98 5.27 9.29
N TRP A 97 13.95 5.55 7.99
CA TRP A 97 14.98 5.09 7.07
C TRP A 97 16.38 5.61 7.42
N PRO A 98 16.60 6.94 7.64
CA PRO A 98 17.91 7.44 8.10
C PRO A 98 18.34 6.87 9.45
N LEU A 99 17.40 6.68 10.39
CA LEU A 99 17.71 6.13 11.70
C LEU A 99 18.25 4.70 11.61
N PHE A 100 17.61 3.84 10.82
CA PHE A 100 18.02 2.44 10.66
C PHE A 100 19.27 2.26 9.81
N HIS A 101 19.63 3.24 8.98
CA HIS A 101 20.83 3.23 8.16
C HIS A 101 21.99 4.06 8.79
N TYR A 102 21.89 4.39 10.07
CA TYR A 102 22.91 5.13 10.83
C TYR A 102 23.20 6.56 10.32
N PHE A 103 22.29 7.15 9.56
CA PHE A 103 22.39 8.54 9.10
C PHE A 103 21.73 9.50 10.10
N LYS A 104 22.18 9.49 11.36
CA LYS A 104 21.61 10.29 12.45
C LYS A 104 21.53 11.79 12.16
N GLN A 105 22.49 12.32 11.40
CA GLN A 105 22.50 13.73 11.01
C GLN A 105 21.38 14.10 10.04
N HIS A 106 20.75 13.14 9.40
CA HIS A 106 19.62 13.33 8.48
C HIS A 106 18.28 12.95 9.10
N PHE A 107 18.29 12.52 10.35
CA PHE A 107 17.08 12.16 11.09
C PHE A 107 16.25 13.41 11.38
N GLN A 108 14.98 13.37 10.97
CA GLN A 108 13.99 14.41 11.22
C GLN A 108 12.73 13.77 11.79
N PHE A 109 12.31 14.19 12.99
CA PHE A 109 11.07 13.75 13.61
C PHE A 109 10.05 14.88 13.63
N ASP A 110 8.82 14.54 13.26
CA ASP A 110 7.67 15.44 13.29
C ASP A 110 6.47 14.70 13.89
N GLU A 111 5.82 15.30 14.88
CA GLU A 111 4.73 14.67 15.62
C GLU A 111 3.51 14.41 14.75
N GLN A 112 3.17 15.35 13.85
CA GLN A 112 2.06 15.18 12.90
C GLN A 112 2.31 13.98 11.97
N GLN A 113 3.54 13.83 11.49
CA GLN A 113 3.94 12.70 10.66
C GLN A 113 3.86 11.37 11.43
N TRP A 114 4.20 11.39 12.71
CA TRP A 114 4.03 10.23 13.59
C TRP A 114 2.56 9.85 13.77
N GLU A 115 1.69 10.82 14.01
CA GLU A 115 0.25 10.57 14.12
C GLU A 115 -0.34 9.98 12.83
N SER A 116 0.04 10.53 11.68
CA SER A 116 -0.35 10.00 10.37
C SER A 116 0.18 8.58 10.14
N TYR A 117 1.40 8.31 10.55
CA TYR A 117 2.01 6.98 10.50
C TYR A 117 1.19 5.95 11.29
N VAL A 118 0.77 6.29 12.51
CA VAL A 118 -0.08 5.42 13.34
C VAL A 118 -1.41 5.15 12.66
N LYS A 119 -2.10 6.19 12.16
CA LYS A 119 -3.38 6.07 11.47
C LYS A 119 -3.29 5.21 10.21
N VAL A 120 -2.27 5.43 9.39
CA VAL A 120 -2.06 4.65 8.17
C VAL A 120 -1.78 3.18 8.49
N ASN A 121 -0.97 2.89 9.50
CA ASN A 121 -0.75 1.51 9.93
C ASN A 121 -2.03 0.83 10.41
N GLN A 122 -2.94 1.55 11.06
CA GLN A 122 -4.25 1.03 11.44
C GLN A 122 -5.11 0.68 10.20
N LYS A 123 -5.04 1.49 9.13
CA LYS A 123 -5.69 1.17 7.86
C LYS A 123 -5.16 -0.11 7.21
N PHE A 124 -3.87 -0.38 7.33
CA PHE A 124 -3.26 -1.62 6.85
C PHE A 124 -3.66 -2.83 7.71
N ALA A 125 -3.75 -2.64 9.02
CA ALA A 125 -4.05 -3.72 9.95
C ALA A 125 -5.50 -4.22 9.85
N ALA A 126 -6.45 -3.35 9.62
CA ALA A 126 -7.88 -3.69 9.60
C ALA A 126 -8.24 -4.80 8.61
N PRO A 127 -7.87 -4.75 7.32
CA PRO A 127 -8.20 -5.83 6.38
C PRO A 127 -7.44 -7.12 6.68
N ALA A 128 -6.25 -7.08 7.24
CA ALA A 128 -5.50 -8.26 7.66
C ALA A 128 -6.24 -9.01 8.77
N TYR A 129 -6.71 -8.28 9.76
CA TYR A 129 -7.50 -8.83 10.87
C TYR A 129 -8.81 -9.48 10.38
N LEU A 130 -9.53 -8.80 9.49
CA LEU A 130 -10.78 -9.34 8.92
C LEU A 130 -10.55 -10.58 8.06
N PHE A 131 -9.41 -10.71 7.41
CA PHE A 131 -9.07 -11.87 6.60
C PHE A 131 -8.87 -13.15 7.43
N GLU A 132 -8.37 -13.03 8.64
CA GLU A 132 -8.21 -14.18 9.55
C GLU A 132 -9.54 -14.76 10.03
N ILE A 133 -10.61 -13.96 10.04
CA ILE A 133 -11.95 -14.38 10.49
C ILE A 133 -12.70 -15.18 9.40
N PHE A 134 -12.33 -14.98 8.16
CA PHE A 134 -12.91 -15.65 7.00
C PHE A 134 -11.93 -16.60 6.33
#